data_36337388bb475dbba86cbcd1a7a4c51f
#
_entry.id   36337388bb475dbba86cbcd1a7a4c51f
#
_cell.length_a   1.000
_cell.length_b   1.000
_cell.length_c   1.000
_cell.angle_alpha   90.00
_cell.angle_beta   90.00
_cell.angle_gamma   90.00
#
_symmetry.space_group_name_H-M   'P 1'
#
loop_
_entity.id
_entity.type
_entity.pdbx_description
1 polymer ?
#
loop_
_entity_poly.entity_id
_entity_poly.type
_entity_poly.pdbx_seq_one_letter_code
_entity_poly.pdbx_strand_id
1 'polypeptide(L)'
;MQNKSEFLEVAIKAALKAGKILQKHLETEIFKGIKDDKSISVLADGESEEVIKKIIGEVFPEHSILGEETGMTGKASDYIWHIDPVDGTRNFAHGIPFFAVVVALLYKDDLQIGVVYNPVNNFLFYAEKNKGAYLNDKRIFVSKDGPERSMMTVNRGKNKEDEKLFRELLYDLPISTVASVRDFGCTALDIAYVAQGALEGVISLGLHTYDFAASILLALEAGAKISTLNGGEWKFPDNHFIISNSVFHDSIVEEVQKQKAKLGLD
;
A
#
# COMPACT_ATOMS: atom_id res chain seq x y z
N MET A 1 -26.48 0.82 -7.01
CA MET A 1 -25.44 1.19 -6.02
C MET A 1 -25.14 -0.05 -5.19
N GLN A 2 -23.86 -0.38 -5.04
CA GLN A 2 -23.48 -1.52 -4.21
C GLN A 2 -23.74 -1.18 -2.73
N ASN A 3 -24.31 -2.12 -1.99
CA ASN A 3 -24.53 -1.93 -0.56
C ASN A 3 -23.17 -2.10 0.16
N LYS A 4 -22.52 -0.98 0.53
CA LYS A 4 -21.26 -0.96 1.30
C LYS A 4 -21.58 -1.42 2.72
N SER A 5 -20.69 -2.20 3.33
CA SER A 5 -20.82 -2.53 4.75
C SER A 5 -20.54 -1.29 5.62
N GLU A 6 -21.03 -1.31 6.86
CA GLU A 6 -20.73 -0.27 7.83
C GLU A 6 -19.21 -0.10 8.05
N PHE A 7 -18.45 -1.20 8.03
CA PHE A 7 -16.98 -1.16 8.09
C PHE A 7 -16.38 -0.34 6.95
N LEU A 8 -16.82 -0.58 5.71
CA LEU A 8 -16.32 0.16 4.56
C LEU A 8 -16.75 1.63 4.59
N GLU A 9 -17.98 1.93 5.00
CA GLU A 9 -18.45 3.32 5.10
C GLU A 9 -17.65 4.12 6.12
N VAL A 10 -17.34 3.51 7.28
CA VAL A 10 -16.51 4.13 8.33
C VAL A 10 -15.07 4.33 7.83
N ALA A 11 -14.47 3.33 7.17
CA ALA A 11 -13.13 3.44 6.60
C ALA A 11 -13.04 4.59 5.57
N ILE A 12 -13.99 4.67 4.65
CA ILE A 12 -14.06 5.75 3.65
C ILE A 12 -14.22 7.10 4.32
N LYS A 13 -15.14 7.23 5.29
CA LYS A 13 -15.34 8.47 6.05
C LYS A 13 -14.06 8.92 6.74
N ALA A 14 -13.33 7.99 7.36
CA ALA A 14 -12.07 8.25 8.04
C ALA A 14 -10.99 8.74 7.05
N ALA A 15 -10.77 8.00 5.95
CA ALA A 15 -9.79 8.37 4.92
C ALA A 15 -10.08 9.74 4.29
N LEU A 16 -11.34 10.03 3.96
CA LEU A 16 -11.73 11.34 3.40
C LEU A 16 -11.52 12.50 4.40
N LYS A 17 -11.73 12.27 5.70
CA LYS A 17 -11.49 13.30 6.73
C LYS A 17 -9.99 13.56 6.94
N ALA A 18 -9.19 12.51 7.01
CA ALA A 18 -7.73 12.63 7.08
C ALA A 18 -7.18 13.34 5.82
N GLY A 19 -7.64 12.95 4.63
CA GLY A 19 -7.23 13.58 3.38
C GLY A 19 -7.49 15.10 3.33
N LYS A 20 -8.55 15.60 3.98
CA LYS A 20 -8.79 17.04 4.11
C LYS A 20 -7.75 17.73 5.00
N ILE A 21 -7.24 17.05 6.01
CA ILE A 21 -6.15 17.56 6.85
C ILE A 21 -4.88 17.66 5.99
N LEU A 22 -4.57 16.60 5.22
CA LEU A 22 -3.41 16.59 4.33
C LEU A 22 -3.48 17.73 3.30
N GLN A 23 -4.63 17.94 2.65
CA GLN A 23 -4.80 19.03 1.70
C GLN A 23 -4.54 20.42 2.33
N LYS A 24 -5.03 20.64 3.55
CA LYS A 24 -4.79 21.88 4.30
C LYS A 24 -3.31 22.10 4.59
N HIS A 25 -2.59 21.03 4.96
CA HIS A 25 -1.16 21.12 5.28
C HIS A 25 -0.26 21.23 4.06
N LEU A 26 -0.70 20.78 2.87
CA LEU A 26 0.07 20.98 1.62
C LEU A 26 0.29 22.47 1.27
N GLU A 27 -0.59 23.35 1.74
CA GLU A 27 -0.50 24.80 1.50
C GLU A 27 0.41 25.52 2.52
N THR A 28 0.93 24.79 3.51
CA THR A 28 1.73 25.33 4.61
C THR A 28 3.08 24.63 4.71
N GLU A 29 3.99 25.16 5.52
CA GLU A 29 5.29 24.53 5.75
C GLU A 29 5.12 23.27 6.62
N ILE A 30 5.49 22.11 6.08
CA ILE A 30 4.99 20.79 6.52
C ILE A 30 6.00 20.05 7.37
N PHE A 31 7.32 20.32 7.16
CA PHE A 31 8.39 19.52 7.76
C PHE A 31 8.44 19.68 9.29
N LYS A 32 8.30 18.58 10.03
CA LYS A 32 8.38 18.54 11.49
C LYS A 32 9.74 18.03 12.00
N GLY A 33 10.31 17.03 11.34
CA GLY A 33 11.57 16.44 11.77
C GLY A 33 11.91 15.14 11.05
N ILE A 34 12.95 14.49 11.56
CA ILE A 34 13.41 13.18 11.12
C ILE A 34 13.21 12.21 12.28
N LYS A 35 12.51 11.09 12.06
CA LYS A 35 12.32 10.02 13.04
C LYS A 35 13.63 9.25 13.27
N ASP A 36 13.71 8.44 14.32
CA ASP A 36 14.89 7.65 14.67
C ASP A 36 15.32 6.67 13.57
N ASP A 37 14.38 6.16 12.79
CA ASP A 37 14.62 5.30 11.61
C ASP A 37 15.03 6.08 10.36
N LYS A 38 15.27 7.39 10.47
CA LYS A 38 15.59 8.34 9.39
C LYS A 38 14.43 8.64 8.43
N SER A 39 13.20 8.25 8.74
CA SER A 39 12.01 8.70 8.02
C SER A 39 11.68 10.16 8.38
N ILE A 40 10.92 10.84 7.51
CA ILE A 40 10.44 12.19 7.74
C ILE A 40 9.14 12.10 8.55
N SER A 41 8.99 12.96 9.55
CA SER A 41 7.73 13.19 10.26
C SER A 41 7.19 14.55 9.89
N VAL A 42 5.91 14.64 9.66
CA VAL A 42 5.19 15.89 9.38
C VAL A 42 4.07 16.11 10.39
N LEU A 43 3.64 17.36 10.55
CA LEU A 43 2.54 17.68 11.50
C LEU A 43 1.24 16.97 11.12
N ALA A 44 1.02 16.78 9.83
CA ALA A 44 -0.17 16.17 9.30
C ALA A 44 -0.33 14.67 9.68
N ASP A 45 0.79 13.93 9.94
CA ASP A 45 0.74 12.51 10.33
C ASP A 45 -0.12 12.33 11.59
N GLY A 46 0.27 13.01 12.69
CA GLY A 46 -0.43 12.89 13.97
C GLY A 46 -1.88 13.37 13.93
N GLU A 47 -2.15 14.53 13.31
CA GLU A 47 -3.50 15.08 13.21
C GLU A 47 -4.43 14.15 12.38
N SER A 48 -3.90 13.56 11.32
CA SER A 48 -4.64 12.63 10.45
C SER A 48 -4.91 11.32 11.17
N GLU A 49 -3.90 10.74 11.85
CA GLU A 49 -4.08 9.50 12.63
C GLU A 49 -5.12 9.66 13.74
N GLU A 50 -5.07 10.77 14.49
CA GLU A 50 -6.07 11.04 15.54
C GLU A 50 -7.49 11.10 15.00
N VAL A 51 -7.71 11.73 13.86
CA VAL A 51 -9.04 11.81 13.22
C VAL A 51 -9.51 10.45 12.76
N ILE A 52 -8.66 9.63 12.15
CA ILE A 52 -9.00 8.27 11.74
C ILE A 52 -9.40 7.44 12.96
N LYS A 53 -8.56 7.43 14.01
CA LYS A 53 -8.82 6.70 15.27
C LYS A 53 -10.11 7.12 15.94
N LYS A 54 -10.38 8.42 15.99
CA LYS A 54 -11.62 8.96 16.57
C LYS A 54 -12.85 8.43 15.81
N ILE A 55 -12.86 8.51 14.49
CA ILE A 55 -14.01 8.07 13.66
C ILE A 55 -14.23 6.58 13.81
N ILE A 56 -13.18 5.76 13.82
CA ILE A 56 -13.29 4.31 14.02
C ILE A 56 -13.76 4.00 15.45
N GLY A 57 -13.17 4.61 16.46
CA GLY A 57 -13.48 4.34 17.87
C GLY A 57 -14.89 4.79 18.30
N GLU A 58 -15.48 5.81 17.65
CA GLU A 58 -16.87 6.21 17.88
C GLU A 58 -17.88 5.15 17.44
N VAL A 59 -17.57 4.35 16.41
CA VAL A 59 -18.47 3.31 15.87
C VAL A 59 -18.07 1.92 16.38
N PHE A 60 -16.78 1.64 16.49
CA PHE A 60 -16.22 0.34 16.86
C PHE A 60 -15.31 0.42 18.10
N PRO A 61 -15.82 0.79 19.29
CA PRO A 61 -15.00 1.02 20.50
C PRO A 61 -14.31 -0.25 21.05
N GLU A 62 -14.71 -1.43 20.56
CA GLU A 62 -14.14 -2.73 20.95
C GLU A 62 -13.05 -3.23 19.98
N HIS A 63 -12.79 -2.50 18.87
CA HIS A 63 -11.76 -2.90 17.92
C HIS A 63 -10.37 -2.37 18.34
N SER A 64 -9.32 -3.10 17.94
CA SER A 64 -7.94 -2.63 18.03
C SER A 64 -7.59 -1.77 16.81
N ILE A 65 -6.65 -0.85 17.00
CA ILE A 65 -6.11 -0.02 15.91
C ILE A 65 -4.59 -0.07 15.99
N LEU A 66 -3.93 -0.48 14.91
CA LEU A 66 -2.50 -0.37 14.68
C LEU A 66 -2.24 0.83 13.77
N GLY A 67 -1.73 1.92 14.33
CA GLY A 67 -1.33 3.11 13.58
C GLY A 67 0.18 3.21 13.42
N GLU A 68 0.63 3.89 12.36
CA GLU A 68 2.06 4.15 12.14
C GLU A 68 2.66 4.97 13.28
N GLU A 69 1.98 6.03 13.71
CA GLU A 69 2.50 7.00 14.68
C GLU A 69 2.36 6.55 16.14
N THR A 70 1.26 5.87 16.46
CA THR A 70 0.95 5.53 17.85
C THR A 70 1.10 4.04 18.18
N GLY A 71 1.37 3.18 17.17
CA GLY A 71 1.40 1.74 17.35
C GLY A 71 0.03 1.15 17.69
N MET A 72 0.03 0.02 18.40
CA MET A 72 -1.20 -0.68 18.78
C MET A 72 -1.95 0.07 19.90
N THR A 73 -3.22 0.35 19.65
CA THR A 73 -4.12 1.03 20.59
C THR A 73 -5.49 0.35 20.62
N GLY A 74 -6.34 0.70 21.59
CA GLY A 74 -7.65 0.08 21.77
C GLY A 74 -7.61 -1.16 22.67
N LYS A 75 -8.69 -1.95 22.66
CA LYS A 75 -8.81 -3.20 23.41
C LYS A 75 -8.31 -4.38 22.57
N ALA A 76 -7.85 -5.46 23.22
CA ALA A 76 -7.55 -6.70 22.49
C ALA A 76 -8.79 -7.20 21.76
N SER A 77 -8.68 -7.36 20.45
CA SER A 77 -9.79 -7.70 19.56
C SER A 77 -9.32 -8.56 18.40
N ASP A 78 -10.20 -9.43 17.91
CA ASP A 78 -10.00 -10.14 16.64
C ASP A 78 -10.10 -9.20 15.43
N TYR A 79 -10.74 -8.02 15.59
CA TYR A 79 -10.81 -6.97 14.60
C TYR A 79 -9.71 -5.94 14.82
N ILE A 80 -8.81 -5.79 13.87
CA ILE A 80 -7.70 -4.85 13.94
C ILE A 80 -7.72 -3.94 12.70
N TRP A 81 -7.81 -2.65 12.95
CA TRP A 81 -7.61 -1.65 11.91
C TRP A 81 -6.11 -1.35 11.76
N HIS A 82 -5.61 -1.39 10.54
CA HIS A 82 -4.26 -0.95 10.19
C HIS A 82 -4.39 0.38 9.47
N ILE A 83 -3.75 1.41 10.01
CA ILE A 83 -3.84 2.77 9.47
C ILE A 83 -2.47 3.38 9.25
N ASP A 84 -2.28 3.96 8.08
CA ASP A 84 -1.18 4.85 7.76
C ASP A 84 -1.79 6.20 7.35
N PRO A 85 -1.56 7.25 8.13
CA PRO A 85 -2.12 8.56 7.85
C PRO A 85 -1.54 9.21 6.60
N VAL A 86 -0.27 8.91 6.24
CA VAL A 86 0.43 9.52 5.10
C VAL A 86 1.46 8.56 4.49
N ASP A 87 1.02 7.48 3.82
CA ASP A 87 1.96 6.72 2.98
C ASP A 87 2.54 7.63 1.89
N GLY A 88 3.87 7.64 1.78
CA GLY A 88 4.59 8.59 0.95
C GLY A 88 4.91 9.91 1.66
N THR A 89 5.20 9.92 2.95
CA THR A 89 5.53 11.10 3.77
C THR A 89 6.62 11.98 3.15
N ARG A 90 7.64 11.37 2.49
CA ARG A 90 8.67 12.14 1.78
C ARG A 90 8.10 12.93 0.61
N ASN A 91 7.23 12.31 -0.19
CA ASN A 91 6.55 12.98 -1.30
C ASN A 91 5.70 14.12 -0.77
N PHE A 92 4.92 13.85 0.27
CA PHE A 92 4.10 14.87 0.93
C PHE A 92 4.93 16.05 1.42
N ALA A 93 6.02 15.81 2.16
CA ALA A 93 6.91 16.84 2.69
C ALA A 93 7.58 17.70 1.60
N HIS A 94 7.72 17.18 0.39
CA HIS A 94 8.26 17.90 -0.77
C HIS A 94 7.17 18.46 -1.71
N GLY A 95 5.88 18.36 -1.35
CA GLY A 95 4.78 18.82 -2.19
C GLY A 95 4.55 17.99 -3.46
N ILE A 96 5.10 16.77 -3.52
CA ILE A 96 4.88 15.85 -4.64
C ILE A 96 3.51 15.18 -4.44
N PRO A 97 2.56 15.29 -5.40
CA PRO A 97 1.17 14.85 -5.21
C PRO A 97 0.99 13.32 -5.33
N PHE A 98 1.93 12.55 -4.80
CA PHE A 98 1.93 11.09 -4.84
C PHE A 98 2.10 10.52 -3.42
N PHE A 99 1.02 10.57 -2.66
CA PHE A 99 0.89 10.08 -1.29
C PHE A 99 -0.56 9.71 -1.02
N ALA A 100 -0.82 8.92 0.01
CA ALA A 100 -2.17 8.45 0.32
C ALA A 100 -2.43 8.30 1.82
N VAL A 101 -3.70 8.40 2.20
CA VAL A 101 -4.24 7.86 3.45
C VAL A 101 -4.59 6.39 3.24
N VAL A 102 -4.17 5.53 4.15
CA VAL A 102 -4.40 4.09 4.09
C VAL A 102 -5.21 3.63 5.30
N VAL A 103 -6.29 2.89 5.07
CA VAL A 103 -7.13 2.29 6.13
C VAL A 103 -7.49 0.87 5.74
N ALA A 104 -7.09 -0.12 6.53
CA ALA A 104 -7.47 -1.51 6.36
C ALA A 104 -8.17 -2.04 7.60
N LEU A 105 -9.08 -2.99 7.44
CA LEU A 105 -9.64 -3.79 8.53
C LEU A 105 -9.31 -5.25 8.30
N LEU A 106 -8.80 -5.91 9.35
CA LEU A 106 -8.56 -7.34 9.40
C LEU A 106 -9.45 -7.99 10.48
N TYR A 107 -9.82 -9.22 10.23
CA TYR A 107 -10.43 -10.12 11.20
C TYR A 107 -9.57 -11.38 11.30
N LYS A 108 -8.89 -11.58 12.45
CA LYS A 108 -7.96 -12.72 12.65
C LYS A 108 -6.95 -12.84 11.50
N ASP A 109 -6.25 -11.75 11.21
CA ASP A 109 -5.25 -11.62 10.14
C ASP A 109 -5.79 -11.81 8.71
N ASP A 110 -7.10 -11.91 8.54
CA ASP A 110 -7.73 -12.01 7.23
C ASP A 110 -8.26 -10.63 6.79
N LEU A 111 -7.83 -10.15 5.63
CA LEU A 111 -8.16 -8.83 5.08
C LEU A 111 -9.66 -8.73 4.76
N GLN A 112 -10.35 -7.77 5.34
CA GLN A 112 -11.80 -7.56 5.17
C GLN A 112 -12.12 -6.30 4.36
N ILE A 113 -11.44 -5.19 4.69
CA ILE A 113 -11.66 -3.86 4.09
C ILE A 113 -10.30 -3.27 3.73
N GLY A 114 -10.24 -2.62 2.58
CA GLY A 114 -9.10 -1.81 2.17
C GLY A 114 -9.55 -0.50 1.54
N VAL A 115 -9.01 0.62 2.03
CA VAL A 115 -9.22 1.96 1.50
C VAL A 115 -7.87 2.65 1.33
N VAL A 116 -7.60 3.18 0.12
CA VAL A 116 -6.44 4.01 -0.20
C VAL A 116 -6.96 5.29 -0.84
N TYR A 117 -6.67 6.44 -0.24
CA TYR A 117 -7.16 7.72 -0.71
C TYR A 117 -6.04 8.71 -1.02
N ASN A 118 -5.87 9.06 -2.29
CA ASN A 118 -5.02 10.19 -2.70
C ASN A 118 -5.87 11.46 -2.71
N PRO A 119 -5.67 12.39 -1.77
CA PRO A 119 -6.54 13.56 -1.65
C PRO A 119 -6.30 14.62 -2.74
N VAL A 120 -5.11 14.66 -3.35
CA VAL A 120 -4.79 15.68 -4.38
C VAL A 120 -5.55 15.38 -5.67
N ASN A 121 -5.53 14.12 -6.10
CA ASN A 121 -6.21 13.69 -7.31
C ASN A 121 -7.67 13.28 -7.07
N ASN A 122 -8.11 13.29 -5.81
CA ASN A 122 -9.41 12.79 -5.38
C ASN A 122 -9.65 11.34 -5.86
N PHE A 123 -8.62 10.49 -5.78
CA PHE A 123 -8.68 9.07 -6.09
C PHE A 123 -8.97 8.28 -4.82
N LEU A 124 -10.21 7.81 -4.71
CA LEU A 124 -10.66 6.94 -3.63
C LEU A 124 -10.72 5.50 -4.13
N PHE A 125 -9.68 4.74 -3.83
CA PHE A 125 -9.66 3.29 -4.04
C PHE A 125 -10.26 2.59 -2.82
N TYR A 126 -11.12 1.61 -3.04
CA TYR A 126 -11.63 0.79 -1.95
C TYR A 126 -12.00 -0.62 -2.43
N ALA A 127 -11.87 -1.58 -1.51
CA ALA A 127 -12.34 -2.95 -1.68
C ALA A 127 -12.95 -3.46 -0.38
N GLU A 128 -13.85 -4.39 -0.53
CA GLU A 128 -14.39 -5.24 0.52
C GLU A 128 -14.26 -6.69 0.05
N LYS A 129 -13.83 -7.57 0.93
CA LYS A 129 -13.56 -8.98 0.61
C LYS A 129 -14.73 -9.62 -0.13
N ASN A 130 -14.44 -10.27 -1.26
CA ASN A 130 -15.39 -10.91 -2.18
C ASN A 130 -16.41 -9.96 -2.84
N LYS A 131 -16.17 -8.64 -2.85
CA LYS A 131 -17.08 -7.67 -3.47
C LYS A 131 -16.43 -6.87 -4.61
N GLY A 132 -15.14 -7.10 -4.88
CA GLY A 132 -14.37 -6.43 -5.91
C GLY A 132 -13.75 -5.11 -5.47
N ALA A 133 -12.88 -4.56 -6.32
CA ALA A 133 -12.18 -3.30 -6.12
C ALA A 133 -12.79 -2.17 -6.94
N TYR A 134 -12.72 -0.95 -6.42
CA TYR A 134 -13.35 0.23 -7.00
C TYR A 134 -12.43 1.45 -6.90
N LEU A 135 -12.48 2.31 -7.91
CA LEU A 135 -11.96 3.67 -7.91
C LEU A 135 -13.12 4.65 -8.14
N ASN A 136 -13.39 5.53 -7.19
CA ASN A 136 -14.48 6.51 -7.26
C ASN A 136 -15.80 5.86 -7.73
N ASP A 137 -16.21 4.76 -7.07
CA ASP A 137 -17.40 3.94 -7.35
C ASP A 137 -17.42 3.21 -8.72
N LYS A 138 -16.35 3.31 -9.52
CA LYS A 138 -16.17 2.51 -10.73
C LYS A 138 -15.37 1.25 -10.42
N ARG A 139 -15.88 0.09 -10.81
CA ARG A 139 -15.15 -1.17 -10.66
C ARG A 139 -13.87 -1.16 -11.49
N ILE A 140 -12.79 -1.62 -10.90
CA ILE A 140 -11.47 -1.69 -11.49
C ILE A 140 -10.96 -3.12 -11.58
N PHE A 141 -10.03 -3.36 -12.50
CA PHE A 141 -9.39 -4.65 -12.73
C PHE A 141 -7.92 -4.42 -13.10
N VAL A 142 -7.08 -5.40 -12.79
CA VAL A 142 -5.69 -5.41 -13.24
C VAL A 142 -5.59 -5.38 -14.77
N SER A 143 -4.46 -4.90 -15.30
CA SER A 143 -4.20 -4.89 -16.74
C SER A 143 -4.06 -6.32 -17.29
N LYS A 144 -4.07 -6.44 -18.61
CA LYS A 144 -3.75 -7.67 -19.37
C LYS A 144 -2.50 -7.51 -20.22
N ASP A 145 -1.75 -6.43 -20.00
CA ASP A 145 -0.54 -6.15 -20.73
C ASP A 145 0.59 -7.11 -20.31
N GLY A 146 1.38 -7.52 -21.30
CA GLY A 146 2.55 -8.36 -21.13
C GLY A 146 3.82 -7.54 -20.89
N PRO A 147 4.98 -8.22 -20.85
CA PRO A 147 6.28 -7.62 -20.53
C PRO A 147 6.63 -6.38 -21.35
N GLU A 148 6.33 -6.40 -22.66
CA GLU A 148 6.77 -5.35 -23.59
C GLU A 148 6.14 -3.96 -23.32
N ARG A 149 5.04 -3.93 -22.61
CA ARG A 149 4.32 -2.70 -22.24
C ARG A 149 4.27 -2.46 -20.76
N SER A 150 4.90 -3.34 -19.97
CA SER A 150 4.79 -3.32 -18.54
C SER A 150 5.57 -2.18 -17.88
N MET A 151 5.00 -1.64 -16.84
CA MET A 151 5.66 -0.76 -15.88
C MET A 151 5.42 -1.30 -14.48
N MET A 152 6.51 -1.46 -13.72
CA MET A 152 6.46 -1.96 -12.35
C MET A 152 7.13 -1.00 -11.39
N THR A 153 6.85 -1.19 -10.10
CA THR A 153 7.59 -0.52 -9.03
C THR A 153 8.27 -1.52 -8.13
N VAL A 154 9.35 -1.07 -7.50
CA VAL A 154 10.06 -1.79 -6.45
C VAL A 154 10.17 -0.85 -5.27
N ASN A 155 9.73 -1.29 -4.09
CA ASN A 155 9.93 -0.48 -2.89
C ASN A 155 11.31 -0.75 -2.27
N ARG A 156 11.84 0.28 -1.66
CA ARG A 156 13.10 0.20 -0.94
C ARG A 156 12.90 -0.45 0.43
N GLY A 157 13.56 -1.59 0.65
CA GLY A 157 13.59 -2.23 1.96
C GLY A 157 14.42 -1.47 3.01
N LYS A 158 14.33 -1.90 4.26
CA LYS A 158 14.93 -1.21 5.42
C LYS A 158 16.30 -1.78 5.83
N ASN A 159 16.65 -2.99 5.40
CA ASN A 159 17.93 -3.62 5.71
C ASN A 159 18.90 -3.58 4.52
N LYS A 160 20.17 -3.96 4.77
CA LYS A 160 21.22 -3.89 3.75
C LYS A 160 21.05 -4.87 2.59
N GLU A 161 20.41 -6.02 2.83
CA GLU A 161 20.17 -7.03 1.82
C GLU A 161 19.03 -6.57 0.89
N ASP A 162 17.96 -6.07 1.46
CA ASP A 162 16.87 -5.45 0.72
C ASP A 162 17.36 -4.27 -0.12
N GLU A 163 18.26 -3.42 0.43
CA GLU A 163 18.81 -2.29 -0.30
C GLU A 163 19.64 -2.75 -1.51
N LYS A 164 20.41 -3.84 -1.37
CA LYS A 164 21.16 -4.41 -2.50
C LYS A 164 20.21 -4.96 -3.56
N LEU A 165 19.21 -5.74 -3.15
CA LEU A 165 18.23 -6.31 -4.07
C LEU A 165 17.41 -5.21 -4.75
N PHE A 166 16.97 -4.19 -4.02
CA PHE A 166 16.27 -3.03 -4.57
C PHE A 166 17.06 -2.37 -5.71
N ARG A 167 18.36 -2.10 -5.48
CA ARG A 167 19.20 -1.47 -6.51
C ARG A 167 19.34 -2.34 -7.75
N GLU A 168 19.54 -3.64 -7.56
CA GLU A 168 19.68 -4.58 -8.67
C GLU A 168 18.36 -4.65 -9.48
N LEU A 169 17.21 -4.78 -8.81
CA LEU A 169 15.92 -4.83 -9.47
C LEU A 169 15.54 -3.52 -10.17
N LEU A 170 15.93 -2.38 -9.61
CA LEU A 170 15.63 -1.08 -10.18
C LEU A 170 16.41 -0.80 -11.47
N TYR A 171 17.68 -1.23 -11.54
CA TYR A 171 18.58 -0.87 -12.63
C TYR A 171 18.87 -2.01 -13.62
N ASP A 172 18.86 -3.25 -13.15
CA ASP A 172 19.31 -4.41 -13.93
C ASP A 172 18.20 -5.42 -14.26
N LEU A 173 16.93 -5.08 -13.97
CA LEU A 173 15.82 -5.94 -14.38
C LEU A 173 15.74 -5.93 -15.93
N PRO A 174 15.83 -7.11 -16.59
CA PRO A 174 15.88 -7.15 -18.07
C PRO A 174 14.60 -6.62 -18.72
N ILE A 175 14.73 -5.86 -19.80
CA ILE A 175 13.60 -5.38 -20.61
C ILE A 175 12.73 -6.54 -21.15
N SER A 176 13.30 -7.72 -21.32
CA SER A 176 12.53 -8.92 -21.68
C SER A 176 11.57 -9.38 -20.59
N THR A 177 11.80 -8.98 -19.35
CA THR A 177 10.93 -9.31 -18.20
C THR A 177 10.00 -8.17 -17.84
N VAL A 178 10.50 -6.93 -17.88
CA VAL A 178 9.72 -5.70 -17.56
C VAL A 178 10.23 -4.54 -18.42
N ALA A 179 9.34 -3.87 -19.13
CA ALA A 179 9.74 -2.76 -20.00
C ALA A 179 10.25 -1.54 -19.22
N SER A 180 9.77 -1.33 -18.00
CA SER A 180 10.19 -0.18 -17.18
C SER A 180 9.97 -0.43 -15.69
N VAL A 181 10.95 -0.05 -14.87
CA VAL A 181 10.86 -0.08 -13.40
C VAL A 181 10.94 1.34 -12.84
N ARG A 182 10.20 1.59 -11.77
CA ARG A 182 10.13 2.88 -11.06
C ARG A 182 10.20 2.68 -9.54
N ASP A 183 10.52 3.75 -8.85
CA ASP A 183 10.29 3.95 -7.42
C ASP A 183 9.53 5.27 -7.27
N PHE A 184 8.24 5.20 -6.91
CA PHE A 184 7.39 6.39 -6.73
C PHE A 184 7.31 6.82 -5.28
N GLY A 185 7.74 5.98 -4.32
CA GLY A 185 7.84 6.33 -2.90
C GLY A 185 6.51 6.40 -2.16
N CYS A 186 5.47 5.71 -2.63
CA CYS A 186 4.18 5.51 -1.96
C CYS A 186 3.63 4.14 -2.35
N THR A 187 3.85 3.15 -1.50
CA THR A 187 3.55 1.75 -1.82
C THR A 187 2.06 1.48 -1.95
N ALA A 188 1.24 2.09 -1.11
CA ALA A 188 -0.20 1.89 -1.18
C ALA A 188 -0.76 2.33 -2.53
N LEU A 189 -0.28 3.47 -3.08
CA LEU A 189 -0.67 3.92 -4.42
C LEU A 189 -0.09 3.02 -5.51
N ASP A 190 1.16 2.58 -5.38
CA ASP A 190 1.76 1.67 -6.36
C ASP A 190 0.90 0.42 -6.55
N ILE A 191 0.51 -0.23 -5.44
CA ILE A 191 -0.34 -1.42 -5.48
C ILE A 191 -1.78 -1.07 -5.93
N ALA A 192 -2.33 0.08 -5.53
CA ALA A 192 -3.64 0.54 -5.99
C ALA A 192 -3.65 0.78 -7.51
N TYR A 193 -2.53 1.23 -8.09
CA TYR A 193 -2.38 1.36 -9.54
C TYR A 193 -2.25 0.02 -10.25
N VAL A 194 -1.70 -1.01 -9.59
CA VAL A 194 -1.81 -2.39 -10.12
C VAL A 194 -3.28 -2.82 -10.14
N ALA A 195 -4.03 -2.58 -9.08
CA ALA A 195 -5.47 -2.89 -9.03
C ALA A 195 -6.27 -2.18 -10.12
N GLN A 196 -5.88 -0.95 -10.50
CA GLN A 196 -6.50 -0.16 -11.57
C GLN A 196 -6.05 -0.58 -12.97
N GLY A 197 -4.99 -1.37 -13.09
CA GLY A 197 -4.38 -1.75 -14.36
C GLY A 197 -3.51 -0.66 -15.01
N ALA A 198 -3.01 0.28 -14.21
CA ALA A 198 -2.08 1.33 -14.64
C ALA A 198 -0.61 0.93 -14.44
N LEU A 199 -0.36 -0.01 -13.54
CA LEU A 199 0.91 -0.72 -13.35
C LEU A 199 0.66 -2.22 -13.46
N GLU A 200 1.68 -2.96 -13.87
CA GLU A 200 1.62 -4.40 -14.04
C GLU A 200 2.08 -5.16 -12.81
N GLY A 201 2.84 -4.53 -11.92
CA GLY A 201 3.26 -5.17 -10.69
C GLY A 201 4.05 -4.29 -9.73
N VAL A 202 4.20 -4.81 -8.52
CA VAL A 202 5.02 -4.24 -7.43
C VAL A 202 5.84 -5.36 -6.81
N ILE A 203 7.12 -5.09 -6.54
CA ILE A 203 7.99 -5.93 -5.72
C ILE A 203 8.19 -5.22 -4.39
N SER A 204 7.78 -5.85 -3.31
CA SER A 204 7.89 -5.31 -1.95
C SER A 204 9.05 -5.93 -1.19
N LEU A 205 9.86 -5.08 -0.56
CA LEU A 205 11.01 -5.47 0.24
C LEU A 205 10.89 -4.87 1.65
N GLY A 206 10.20 -5.57 2.58
CA GLY A 206 10.28 -5.27 4.00
C GLY A 206 9.50 -4.04 4.49
N LEU A 207 8.23 -3.92 4.18
CA LEU A 207 7.32 -2.86 4.62
C LEU A 207 6.63 -3.19 5.95
N HIS A 208 5.95 -2.21 6.55
CA HIS A 208 5.01 -2.46 7.64
C HIS A 208 3.62 -2.82 7.11
N THR A 209 2.83 -3.52 7.93
CA THR A 209 1.50 -4.01 7.51
C THR A 209 0.51 -2.89 7.21
N TYR A 210 0.63 -1.74 7.86
CA TYR A 210 -0.21 -0.58 7.60
C TYR A 210 0.07 0.08 6.24
N ASP A 211 1.29 -0.10 5.67
CA ASP A 211 1.67 0.43 4.35
C ASP A 211 0.96 -0.33 3.21
N PHE A 212 0.66 -1.63 3.39
CA PHE A 212 0.23 -2.48 2.28
C PHE A 212 -1.08 -3.24 2.48
N ALA A 213 -1.58 -3.42 3.71
CA ALA A 213 -2.74 -4.29 3.96
C ALA A 213 -3.97 -3.88 3.14
N ALA A 214 -4.29 -2.58 3.07
CA ALA A 214 -5.43 -2.09 2.30
C ALA A 214 -5.27 -2.32 0.80
N SER A 215 -4.10 -1.99 0.28
CA SER A 215 -3.83 -2.06 -1.16
C SER A 215 -3.68 -3.48 -1.67
N ILE A 216 -3.20 -4.43 -0.85
CA ILE A 216 -3.22 -5.87 -1.19
C ILE A 216 -4.65 -6.35 -1.42
N LEU A 217 -5.59 -6.03 -0.51
CA LEU A 217 -6.98 -6.41 -0.72
C LEU A 217 -7.54 -5.81 -2.02
N LEU A 218 -7.23 -4.53 -2.30
CA LEU A 218 -7.60 -3.88 -3.57
C LEU A 218 -7.12 -4.68 -4.77
N ALA A 219 -5.83 -5.03 -4.80
CA ALA A 219 -5.24 -5.73 -5.94
C ALA A 219 -5.79 -7.15 -6.09
N LEU A 220 -5.97 -7.90 -5.00
CA LEU A 220 -6.58 -9.23 -5.02
C LEU A 220 -8.01 -9.19 -5.54
N GLU A 221 -8.83 -8.26 -5.07
CA GLU A 221 -10.21 -8.07 -5.50
C GLU A 221 -10.33 -7.54 -6.95
N ALA A 222 -9.24 -6.96 -7.49
CA ALA A 222 -9.11 -6.58 -8.90
C ALA A 222 -8.57 -7.71 -9.79
N GLY A 223 -8.17 -8.86 -9.22
CA GLY A 223 -7.68 -10.04 -9.95
C GLY A 223 -6.16 -10.15 -10.06
N ALA A 224 -5.40 -9.47 -9.21
CA ALA A 224 -3.95 -9.64 -9.12
C ALA A 224 -3.56 -11.02 -8.56
N LYS A 225 -2.35 -11.47 -8.91
CA LYS A 225 -1.66 -12.59 -8.29
C LYS A 225 -0.63 -12.07 -7.29
N ILE A 226 -0.52 -12.71 -6.13
CA ILE A 226 0.50 -12.42 -5.12
C ILE A 226 1.27 -13.68 -4.77
N SER A 227 2.57 -13.54 -4.51
CA SER A 227 3.46 -14.60 -4.01
C SER A 227 4.54 -14.03 -3.11
N THR A 228 5.24 -14.89 -2.38
CA THR A 228 6.55 -14.53 -1.80
C THR A 228 7.56 -14.24 -2.91
N LEU A 229 8.72 -13.64 -2.58
CA LEU A 229 9.79 -13.40 -3.56
C LEU A 229 10.30 -14.69 -4.24
N ASN A 230 10.09 -15.85 -3.60
CA ASN A 230 10.48 -17.16 -4.12
C ASN A 230 9.33 -17.89 -4.86
N GLY A 231 8.22 -17.20 -5.12
CA GLY A 231 7.06 -17.78 -5.82
C GLY A 231 6.17 -18.67 -4.96
N GLY A 232 6.45 -18.81 -3.67
CA GLY A 232 5.62 -19.56 -2.72
C GLY A 232 4.32 -18.84 -2.37
N GLU A 233 3.45 -19.55 -1.64
CA GLU A 233 2.20 -18.98 -1.12
C GLU A 233 2.50 -17.82 -0.17
N TRP A 234 1.96 -16.63 -0.49
CA TRP A 234 2.02 -15.48 0.40
C TRP A 234 0.98 -15.57 1.51
N LYS A 235 1.36 -15.19 2.72
CA LYS A 235 0.45 -15.12 3.87
C LYS A 235 0.69 -13.82 4.62
N PHE A 236 -0.39 -13.16 5.01
CA PHE A 236 -0.29 -12.02 5.91
C PHE A 236 0.31 -12.47 7.26
N PRO A 237 1.27 -11.75 7.83
CA PRO A 237 1.78 -10.42 7.48
C PRO A 237 3.11 -10.41 6.70
N ASP A 238 3.38 -11.40 5.83
CA ASP A 238 4.63 -11.43 5.05
C ASP A 238 4.79 -10.12 4.28
N ASN A 239 5.94 -9.45 4.47
CA ASN A 239 6.20 -8.13 3.93
C ASN A 239 7.20 -8.11 2.76
N HIS A 240 7.66 -9.29 2.33
CA HIS A 240 8.44 -9.49 1.11
C HIS A 240 7.58 -10.26 0.11
N PHE A 241 7.09 -9.59 -0.92
CA PHE A 241 6.18 -10.18 -1.87
C PHE A 241 6.30 -9.58 -3.27
N ILE A 242 5.76 -10.32 -4.24
CA ILE A 242 5.50 -9.85 -5.60
C ILE A 242 3.99 -9.85 -5.79
N ILE A 243 3.44 -8.73 -6.24
CA ILE A 243 2.04 -8.62 -6.65
C ILE A 243 1.98 -8.08 -8.08
N SER A 244 1.20 -8.72 -8.95
CA SER A 244 1.15 -8.36 -10.37
C SER A 244 -0.17 -8.73 -11.02
N ASN A 245 -0.34 -8.34 -12.29
CA ASN A 245 -1.52 -8.61 -13.12
C ASN A 245 -1.70 -10.07 -13.54
N SER A 246 -0.91 -11.00 -13.05
CA SER A 246 -0.92 -12.44 -13.33
C SER A 246 -0.41 -12.87 -14.73
N VAL A 247 -0.28 -11.96 -15.71
CA VAL A 247 0.09 -12.31 -17.09
C VAL A 247 1.51 -12.86 -17.18
N PHE A 248 2.44 -12.24 -16.46
CA PHE A 248 3.86 -12.62 -16.44
C PHE A 248 4.44 -12.71 -15.01
N HIS A 249 3.59 -12.97 -14.03
CA HIS A 249 3.98 -13.07 -12.61
C HIS A 249 5.15 -14.05 -12.40
N ASP A 250 5.07 -15.23 -13.00
CA ASP A 250 6.09 -16.28 -12.82
C ASP A 250 7.45 -15.86 -13.42
N SER A 251 7.44 -15.11 -14.53
CA SER A 251 8.67 -14.53 -15.11
C SER A 251 9.31 -13.48 -14.19
N ILE A 252 8.49 -12.69 -13.48
CA ILE A 252 9.00 -11.75 -12.48
C ILE A 252 9.66 -12.52 -11.32
N VAL A 253 8.99 -13.56 -10.81
CA VAL A 253 9.52 -14.41 -9.75
C VAL A 253 10.86 -15.03 -10.15
N GLU A 254 10.93 -15.64 -11.34
CA GLU A 254 12.17 -16.23 -11.86
C GLU A 254 13.31 -15.21 -11.91
N GLU A 255 13.02 -14.00 -12.37
CA GLU A 255 14.03 -12.96 -12.49
C GLU A 255 14.47 -12.44 -11.12
N VAL A 256 13.54 -12.22 -10.18
CA VAL A 256 13.89 -11.86 -8.79
C VAL A 256 14.80 -12.90 -8.17
N GLN A 257 14.53 -14.20 -8.37
CA GLN A 257 15.38 -15.28 -7.87
C GLN A 257 16.78 -15.27 -8.51
N LYS A 258 16.89 -15.01 -9.82
CA LYS A 258 18.20 -14.86 -10.49
C LYS A 258 19.00 -13.70 -9.89
N GLN A 259 18.37 -12.56 -9.65
CA GLN A 259 19.05 -11.41 -9.06
C GLN A 259 19.44 -11.68 -7.60
N LYS A 260 18.61 -12.36 -6.80
CA LYS A 260 18.97 -12.82 -5.46
C LYS A 260 20.22 -13.74 -5.50
N ALA A 261 20.21 -14.75 -6.36
CA ALA A 261 21.33 -15.68 -6.51
C ALA A 261 22.64 -14.96 -6.93
N LYS A 262 22.56 -13.98 -7.88
CA LYS A 262 23.70 -13.13 -8.30
C LYS A 262 24.29 -12.36 -7.12
N LEU A 263 23.46 -11.94 -6.18
CA LEU A 263 23.86 -11.19 -4.98
C LEU A 263 24.26 -12.08 -3.80
N GLY A 264 24.10 -13.41 -3.91
CA GLY A 264 24.29 -14.36 -2.81
C GLY A 264 23.27 -14.19 -1.68
N LEU A 265 22.03 -13.83 -2.02
CA LEU A 265 20.88 -13.70 -1.11
C LEU A 265 20.00 -14.95 -1.27
N ASP A 266 19.70 -15.64 -0.15
CA ASP A 266 18.85 -16.84 -0.10
C ASP A 266 17.33 -16.49 -0.07
#